data_5d51615a53d2b5fd977a4312e0176b58
#
_entry.id   5d51615a53d2b5fd977a4312e0176b58
#
_cell.length_a   1.000
_cell.length_b   1.000
_cell.length_c   1.000
_cell.angle_alpha   90.00
_cell.angle_beta   90.00
_cell.angle_gamma   90.00
#
_symmetry.space_group_name_H-M   'P 1'
#
loop_
_entity.id
_entity.type
_entity.pdbx_description
1 polymer ?
#
loop_
_entity_poly.entity_id
_entity_poly.type
_entity_poly.pdbx_seq_one_letter_code
_entity_poly.pdbx_strand_id
1 'polypeptide(L)'
;MTSLRARIVISLLLSMICVIGLSTATLLWTRAGHEQKEQEQYAQLVSEGILLIAPFFHNDEKDGATHLRSSPIPGEPRPALTNLLQSELRRRGADLDIVVTQPPGNAHAVASVKFGTGWLAIPVKDRHLGGGLLVALSGWFLLVAAGTFVVALWFSFRVTRHLAALERLAVTIDTDCVVPQLPESGPAELKATARALNTMTARLRSAAESRMRLVAAAGHDLRTPLTRMRLRAEFLDGEDRAMWLSDLEELDQIADSAIQLVREETQKEKGQPVRVDEIVSEICQDLATMKTSVTILKMEAVTISSTPLALTRAVRNLLINAATHGGGAFVSVGLQNSTALITIDDEGPGIPEQSMSRAFEPFFRVDPARRKSRLGAGLGLAIAKEIVERHGGELTLQNRSPRGLRQKIVFPACFA
;
A
#
# COMPACT_ATOMS: atom_id res chain seq x y z
N MET A 1 -0.38 8.27 10.19
CA MET A 1 -1.50 7.64 9.46
C MET A 1 -1.44 6.13 9.70
N THR A 2 -2.43 5.56 10.36
CA THR A 2 -2.48 4.11 10.62
C THR A 2 -2.68 3.37 9.30
N SER A 3 -1.83 2.40 9.00
CA SER A 3 -1.92 1.59 7.78
C SER A 3 -3.29 0.91 7.68
N LEU A 4 -3.79 0.67 6.46
CA LEU A 4 -5.05 -0.05 6.20
C LEU A 4 -5.09 -1.39 6.97
N ARG A 5 -3.93 -2.04 7.13
CA ARG A 5 -3.72 -3.26 7.93
C ARG A 5 -4.16 -3.07 9.37
N ALA A 6 -3.66 -2.01 10.02
CA ALA A 6 -3.98 -1.74 11.42
C ALA A 6 -5.48 -1.47 11.60
N ARG A 7 -6.12 -0.77 10.66
CA ARG A 7 -7.57 -0.49 10.72
C ARG A 7 -8.41 -1.76 10.59
N ILE A 8 -8.07 -2.67 9.68
CA ILE A 8 -8.80 -3.95 9.51
C ILE A 8 -8.62 -4.83 10.74
N VAL A 9 -7.39 -4.99 11.25
CA VAL A 9 -7.12 -5.77 12.46
C VAL A 9 -7.86 -5.19 13.67
N ILE A 10 -7.79 -3.88 13.87
CA ILE A 10 -8.46 -3.19 14.99
C ILE A 10 -9.98 -3.35 14.88
N SER A 11 -10.57 -3.18 13.69
CA SER A 11 -12.01 -3.33 13.48
C SER A 11 -12.50 -4.75 13.74
N LEU A 12 -11.78 -5.78 13.28
CA LEU A 12 -12.08 -7.18 13.52
C LEU A 12 -11.96 -7.53 15.02
N LEU A 13 -10.89 -7.08 15.67
CA LEU A 13 -10.69 -7.27 17.10
C LEU A 13 -11.79 -6.58 17.93
N LEU A 14 -12.13 -5.33 17.59
CA LEU A 14 -13.17 -4.58 18.31
C LEU A 14 -14.55 -5.23 18.15
N SER A 15 -14.91 -5.65 16.94
CA SER A 15 -16.16 -6.37 16.66
C SER A 15 -16.27 -7.66 17.47
N MET A 16 -15.20 -8.41 17.56
CA MET A 16 -15.20 -9.70 18.24
C MET A 16 -15.15 -9.56 19.74
N ILE A 17 -14.39 -8.62 20.30
CA ILE A 17 -14.44 -8.29 21.73
C ILE A 17 -15.86 -7.87 22.11
N CYS A 18 -16.54 -7.09 21.25
CA CYS A 18 -17.92 -6.65 21.48
C CYS A 18 -18.90 -7.85 21.50
N VAL A 19 -18.78 -8.77 20.55
CA VAL A 19 -19.64 -9.97 20.48
C VAL A 19 -19.42 -10.89 21.67
N ILE A 20 -18.17 -11.13 22.05
CA ILE A 20 -17.82 -11.98 23.20
C ILE A 20 -18.26 -11.30 24.50
N GLY A 21 -18.02 -9.99 24.65
CA GLY A 21 -18.46 -9.21 25.80
C GLY A 21 -19.99 -9.22 25.96
N LEU A 22 -20.73 -9.06 24.88
CA LEU A 22 -22.19 -9.11 24.88
C LEU A 22 -22.70 -10.53 25.22
N SER A 23 -22.08 -11.56 24.65
CA SER A 23 -22.44 -12.96 24.92
C SER A 23 -22.17 -13.36 26.38
N THR A 24 -21.02 -12.95 26.94
CA THR A 24 -20.74 -13.20 28.36
C THR A 24 -21.64 -12.39 29.31
N ALA A 25 -21.95 -11.14 28.95
CA ALA A 25 -22.86 -10.29 29.72
C ALA A 25 -24.29 -10.90 29.74
N THR A 26 -24.79 -11.37 28.61
CA THR A 26 -26.11 -12.05 28.55
C THR A 26 -26.14 -13.33 29.31
N LEU A 27 -25.07 -14.14 29.24
CA LEU A 27 -24.97 -15.37 30.05
C LEU A 27 -24.95 -15.10 31.56
N LEU A 28 -24.18 -14.11 32.02
CA LEU A 28 -24.15 -13.69 33.42
C LEU A 28 -25.49 -13.14 33.86
N TRP A 29 -26.15 -12.33 33.04
CA TRP A 29 -27.46 -11.74 33.34
C TRP A 29 -28.59 -12.79 33.47
N THR A 30 -28.64 -13.72 32.52
CA THR A 30 -29.64 -14.82 32.53
C THR A 30 -29.43 -15.73 33.75
N ARG A 31 -28.17 -16.00 34.11
CA ARG A 31 -27.83 -16.84 35.23
C ARG A 31 -28.12 -16.15 36.61
N ALA A 32 -27.80 -14.87 36.74
CA ALA A 32 -28.14 -14.07 37.92
C ALA A 32 -29.67 -14.03 38.14
N GLY A 33 -30.46 -13.90 37.08
CA GLY A 33 -31.92 -13.94 37.15
C GLY A 33 -32.48 -15.32 37.55
N HIS A 34 -31.80 -16.42 37.14
CA HIS A 34 -32.19 -17.77 37.54
C HIS A 34 -31.85 -18.04 38.99
N GLU A 35 -30.68 -17.64 39.46
CA GLU A 35 -30.25 -17.82 40.84
C GLU A 35 -31.15 -17.04 41.85
N GLN A 36 -31.57 -15.84 41.48
CA GLN A 36 -32.49 -15.06 42.29
C GLN A 36 -33.85 -15.73 42.41
N LYS A 37 -34.41 -16.26 41.30
CA LYS A 37 -35.66 -17.02 41.33
C LYS A 37 -35.56 -18.30 42.13
N GLU A 38 -34.44 -19.05 42.01
CA GLU A 38 -34.22 -20.27 42.76
C GLU A 38 -34.10 -19.94 44.30
N GLN A 39 -33.43 -18.85 44.66
CA GLN A 39 -33.36 -18.41 46.06
C GLN A 39 -34.72 -18.03 46.62
N GLU A 40 -35.53 -17.28 45.86
CA GLU A 40 -36.90 -16.95 46.25
C GLU A 40 -37.79 -18.20 46.43
N GLN A 41 -37.74 -19.14 45.48
CA GLN A 41 -38.47 -20.41 45.57
C GLN A 41 -38.02 -21.25 46.78
N TYR A 42 -36.71 -21.30 47.03
CA TYR A 42 -36.15 -22.01 48.16
C TYR A 42 -36.58 -21.36 49.48
N ALA A 43 -36.56 -20.02 49.57
CA ALA A 43 -37.04 -19.27 50.73
C ALA A 43 -38.54 -19.53 51.00
N GLN A 44 -39.34 -19.66 49.91
CA GLN A 44 -40.76 -20.05 50.02
C GLN A 44 -40.94 -21.44 50.62
N LEU A 45 -40.18 -22.43 50.15
CA LEU A 45 -40.23 -23.80 50.66
C LEU A 45 -39.79 -23.90 52.15
N VAL A 46 -38.71 -23.17 52.50
CA VAL A 46 -38.23 -23.13 53.87
C VAL A 46 -39.25 -22.43 54.79
N SER A 47 -39.86 -21.34 54.32
CA SER A 47 -40.88 -20.62 55.12
C SER A 47 -42.14 -21.46 55.30
N GLU A 48 -42.58 -22.25 54.31
CA GLU A 48 -43.66 -23.25 54.45
C GLU A 48 -43.34 -24.30 55.48
N GLY A 49 -42.13 -24.86 55.42
CA GLY A 49 -41.67 -25.83 56.42
C GLY A 49 -41.66 -25.27 57.80
N ILE A 50 -41.22 -24.01 57.97
CA ILE A 50 -41.25 -23.34 59.31
C ILE A 50 -42.68 -23.17 59.80
N LEU A 51 -43.60 -22.77 58.93
CA LEU A 51 -45.02 -22.57 59.31
C LEU A 51 -45.74 -23.88 59.66
N LEU A 52 -45.38 -24.97 58.98
CA LEU A 52 -45.93 -26.29 59.24
C LEU A 52 -45.46 -26.82 60.65
N ILE A 53 -44.24 -26.48 60.99
CA ILE A 53 -43.64 -26.90 62.26
C ILE A 53 -44.04 -25.98 63.41
N ALA A 54 -44.31 -24.68 63.17
CA ALA A 54 -44.62 -23.66 64.16
C ALA A 54 -45.74 -24.06 65.17
N PRO A 55 -46.89 -24.67 64.75
CA PRO A 55 -47.94 -25.05 65.70
C PRO A 55 -47.50 -26.09 66.76
N PHE A 56 -46.56 -26.96 66.44
CA PHE A 56 -46.07 -28.00 67.32
C PHE A 56 -45.23 -27.43 68.51
N PHE A 57 -44.61 -26.26 68.32
CA PHE A 57 -43.81 -25.58 69.32
C PHE A 57 -44.58 -24.49 70.05
N HIS A 58 -45.81 -24.17 69.64
CA HIS A 58 -46.65 -23.16 70.30
C HIS A 58 -47.55 -23.79 71.38
N ASN A 59 -47.86 -25.11 71.28
CA ASN A 59 -48.78 -25.78 72.17
C ASN A 59 -48.12 -26.62 73.34
N ASP A 60 -46.80 -26.86 73.26
CA ASP A 60 -46.12 -27.75 74.17
C ASP A 60 -45.04 -27.03 75.03
N GLU A 61 -45.51 -26.31 76.04
CA GLU A 61 -44.59 -25.69 77.05
C GLU A 61 -43.87 -26.68 77.97
N LYS A 62 -44.24 -28.00 77.92
CA LYS A 62 -43.65 -29.00 78.82
C LYS A 62 -42.79 -30.10 78.15
N ASP A 63 -43.02 -30.47 76.88
CA ASP A 63 -42.24 -31.53 76.28
C ASP A 63 -41.35 -31.06 75.11
N GLY A 64 -41.62 -29.90 74.48
CA GLY A 64 -40.84 -29.35 73.38
C GLY A 64 -39.49 -28.71 73.70
N ALA A 65 -39.20 -28.53 74.96
CA ALA A 65 -37.99 -27.83 75.46
C ALA A 65 -36.66 -28.57 75.15
N THR A 66 -36.72 -29.85 74.83
CA THR A 66 -35.52 -30.68 74.63
C THR A 66 -34.81 -30.43 73.30
N HIS A 67 -35.43 -29.78 72.32
CA HIS A 67 -34.85 -29.52 70.96
C HIS A 67 -34.57 -28.05 70.68
N LEU A 68 -34.98 -27.13 71.59
CA LEU A 68 -34.74 -25.69 71.43
C LEU A 68 -33.44 -25.26 72.17
N ARG A 69 -32.68 -24.44 71.47
CA ARG A 69 -31.47 -23.84 72.08
C ARG A 69 -31.79 -22.55 72.78
N SER A 70 -30.97 -22.19 73.75
CA SER A 70 -31.09 -20.93 74.47
C SER A 70 -30.64 -19.70 73.70
N SER A 71 -29.89 -19.92 72.65
CA SER A 71 -29.36 -18.82 71.74
C SER A 71 -29.25 -19.28 70.32
N PRO A 72 -29.27 -18.36 69.32
CA PRO A 72 -29.05 -18.68 67.94
C PRO A 72 -27.65 -19.28 67.71
N ILE A 73 -27.48 -20.07 66.65
CA ILE A 73 -26.19 -20.68 66.36
C ILE A 73 -25.17 -19.59 66.03
N PRO A 74 -24.01 -19.57 66.71
CA PRO A 74 -22.96 -18.57 66.38
C PRO A 74 -22.33 -18.86 65.06
N GLY A 75 -22.06 -17.78 64.30
CA GLY A 75 -21.43 -17.88 62.99
C GLY A 75 -21.40 -16.53 62.29
N GLU A 76 -20.85 -16.51 61.10
CA GLU A 76 -20.83 -15.31 60.25
C GLU A 76 -22.27 -14.94 59.82
N PRO A 77 -22.79 -13.74 60.16
CA PRO A 77 -24.16 -13.35 59.80
C PRO A 77 -24.37 -13.27 58.28
N ARG A 78 -25.52 -13.77 57.81
CA ARG A 78 -25.97 -13.74 56.42
C ARG A 78 -27.21 -12.84 56.28
N PRO A 79 -27.04 -11.48 56.26
CA PRO A 79 -28.15 -10.54 56.30
C PRO A 79 -29.09 -10.65 55.11
N ALA A 80 -28.56 -10.97 53.88
CA ALA A 80 -29.39 -11.11 52.70
C ALA A 80 -30.42 -12.26 52.83
N LEU A 81 -29.98 -13.44 53.31
CA LEU A 81 -30.85 -14.61 53.52
C LEU A 81 -31.78 -14.38 54.70
N THR A 82 -31.30 -13.71 55.74
CA THR A 82 -32.13 -13.34 56.92
C THR A 82 -33.31 -12.46 56.47
N ASN A 83 -33.02 -11.38 55.71
CA ASN A 83 -34.06 -10.46 55.23
C ASN A 83 -35.04 -11.15 54.26
N LEU A 84 -34.54 -12.03 53.40
CA LEU A 84 -35.36 -12.77 52.46
C LEU A 84 -36.36 -13.70 53.18
N LEU A 85 -35.88 -14.52 54.10
CA LEU A 85 -36.73 -15.43 54.88
C LEU A 85 -37.70 -14.68 55.82
N GLN A 86 -37.26 -13.60 56.41
CA GLN A 86 -38.11 -12.77 57.25
C GLN A 86 -39.22 -12.08 56.51
N SER A 87 -38.89 -11.55 55.30
CA SER A 87 -39.90 -10.92 54.44
C SER A 87 -40.94 -11.93 53.94
N GLU A 88 -40.52 -13.15 53.65
CA GLU A 88 -41.42 -14.20 53.14
C GLU A 88 -42.34 -14.74 54.25
N LEU A 89 -41.83 -14.90 55.49
CA LEU A 89 -42.66 -15.24 56.61
C LEU A 89 -43.69 -14.16 56.99
N ARG A 90 -43.31 -12.88 56.96
CA ARG A 90 -44.24 -11.76 57.17
C ARG A 90 -45.33 -11.70 56.06
N ARG A 91 -44.99 -11.99 54.82
CA ARG A 91 -45.99 -12.09 53.75
C ARG A 91 -47.05 -13.14 54.01
N ARG A 92 -46.68 -14.24 54.76
CA ARG A 92 -47.56 -15.34 55.10
C ARG A 92 -48.23 -15.18 56.48
N GLY A 93 -48.06 -14.00 57.11
CA GLY A 93 -48.75 -13.64 58.31
C GLY A 93 -48.03 -14.10 59.58
N ALA A 94 -46.80 -14.60 59.53
CA ALA A 94 -46.00 -14.99 60.69
C ALA A 94 -44.90 -13.95 60.95
N ASP A 95 -44.94 -13.33 62.14
CA ASP A 95 -43.88 -12.41 62.56
C ASP A 95 -42.96 -13.15 63.59
N LEU A 96 -42.05 -13.96 63.03
CA LEU A 96 -41.06 -14.73 63.74
C LEU A 96 -39.66 -14.11 63.56
N ASP A 97 -38.91 -14.04 64.69
CA ASP A 97 -37.52 -13.58 64.62
C ASP A 97 -36.65 -14.67 64.02
N ILE A 98 -35.95 -14.35 62.96
CA ILE A 98 -35.01 -15.25 62.26
C ILE A 98 -33.64 -14.61 62.21
N VAL A 99 -32.62 -15.41 62.47
CA VAL A 99 -31.21 -15.06 62.27
C VAL A 99 -30.53 -16.18 61.45
N VAL A 100 -30.01 -15.86 60.29
CA VAL A 100 -29.25 -16.82 59.50
C VAL A 100 -27.76 -16.56 59.69
N THR A 101 -27.06 -17.61 60.14
CA THR A 101 -25.62 -17.59 60.36
C THR A 101 -24.94 -18.74 59.67
N GLN A 102 -23.67 -18.57 59.30
CA GLN A 102 -22.84 -19.65 58.83
C GLN A 102 -21.82 -20.06 59.83
N PRO A 103 -21.99 -21.25 60.47
CA PRO A 103 -21.04 -21.72 61.46
C PRO A 103 -19.67 -22.00 60.81
N PRO A 104 -18.57 -21.75 61.57
CA PRO A 104 -17.23 -22.05 61.05
C PRO A 104 -17.07 -23.56 60.89
N GLY A 105 -16.58 -23.93 59.65
CA GLY A 105 -16.39 -25.33 59.24
C GLY A 105 -17.63 -26.01 58.63
N ASN A 106 -18.79 -25.39 58.56
CA ASN A 106 -19.97 -25.93 57.89
C ASN A 106 -20.18 -25.31 56.53
N ALA A 107 -20.45 -26.20 55.52
CA ALA A 107 -20.76 -25.77 54.15
C ALA A 107 -22.17 -25.18 53.99
N HIS A 108 -23.03 -25.26 55.02
CA HIS A 108 -24.42 -24.84 54.98
C HIS A 108 -24.67 -23.74 56.02
N ALA A 109 -25.38 -22.71 55.61
CA ALA A 109 -25.90 -21.72 56.51
C ALA A 109 -27.00 -22.34 57.40
N VAL A 110 -27.24 -21.80 58.62
CA VAL A 110 -28.27 -22.27 59.50
C VAL A 110 -29.19 -21.09 59.85
N ALA A 111 -30.46 -21.27 59.58
CA ALA A 111 -31.50 -20.34 60.07
C ALA A 111 -31.91 -20.71 61.50
N SER A 112 -31.67 -19.84 62.43
CA SER A 112 -32.20 -19.92 63.81
C SER A 112 -33.49 -19.14 63.87
N VAL A 113 -34.59 -19.85 64.08
CA VAL A 113 -35.95 -19.29 64.18
C VAL A 113 -36.36 -19.29 65.64
N LYS A 114 -36.87 -18.17 66.17
CA LYS A 114 -37.26 -18.02 67.52
C LYS A 114 -38.70 -18.48 67.77
N PHE A 115 -38.89 -19.48 68.67
CA PHE A 115 -40.18 -19.94 69.07
C PHE A 115 -40.26 -19.80 70.66
N GLY A 116 -41.12 -18.91 71.11
CA GLY A 116 -41.23 -18.63 72.58
C GLY A 116 -39.89 -18.18 73.20
N THR A 117 -39.34 -18.96 74.10
CA THR A 117 -38.06 -18.67 74.76
C THR A 117 -36.82 -19.34 74.13
N GLY A 118 -37.03 -20.18 73.08
CA GLY A 118 -35.95 -20.95 72.48
C GLY A 118 -35.78 -20.72 71.01
N TRP A 119 -34.65 -21.23 70.43
CA TRP A 119 -34.27 -21.10 69.04
C TRP A 119 -34.21 -22.48 68.42
N LEU A 120 -34.92 -22.63 67.23
CA LEU A 120 -34.85 -23.82 66.44
C LEU A 120 -33.85 -23.61 65.27
N ALA A 121 -32.91 -24.52 65.15
CA ALA A 121 -31.89 -24.44 64.04
C ALA A 121 -32.30 -25.29 62.89
N ILE A 122 -32.42 -24.66 61.72
CA ILE A 122 -32.79 -25.31 60.47
C ILE A 122 -31.65 -25.10 59.45
N PRO A 123 -31.03 -26.17 58.88
CA PRO A 123 -29.99 -26.02 57.91
C PRO A 123 -30.56 -25.43 56.60
N VAL A 124 -29.95 -24.35 56.13
CA VAL A 124 -30.34 -23.65 54.89
C VAL A 124 -29.20 -23.75 53.87
N LYS A 125 -29.52 -24.17 52.68
CA LYS A 125 -28.53 -24.29 51.61
C LYS A 125 -28.19 -22.91 51.05
N ASP A 126 -26.98 -22.44 51.38
CA ASP A 126 -26.45 -21.20 50.76
C ASP A 126 -25.64 -21.55 49.49
N ARG A 127 -26.15 -21.18 48.34
CA ARG A 127 -25.45 -21.36 47.06
C ARG A 127 -24.76 -20.04 46.68
N HIS A 128 -23.57 -19.86 47.18
CA HIS A 128 -22.72 -18.80 46.64
C HIS A 128 -22.14 -19.23 45.30
N LEU A 129 -22.13 -18.33 44.33
CA LEU A 129 -21.28 -18.45 43.14
C LEU A 129 -19.84 -18.65 43.64
N GLY A 130 -19.40 -19.90 43.63
CA GLY A 130 -18.00 -20.18 43.93
C GLY A 130 -17.13 -19.37 43.00
N GLY A 131 -16.13 -18.64 43.50
CA GLY A 131 -15.20 -17.85 42.72
C GLY A 131 -14.58 -18.59 41.51
N GLY A 132 -14.64 -19.93 41.51
CA GLY A 132 -14.22 -20.79 40.42
C GLY A 132 -14.95 -20.57 39.09
N LEU A 133 -16.24 -20.16 39.13
CA LEU A 133 -16.97 -19.88 37.87
C LEU A 133 -16.50 -18.59 37.19
N LEU A 134 -16.25 -17.54 37.96
CA LEU A 134 -15.72 -16.27 37.45
C LEU A 134 -14.31 -16.48 36.85
N VAL A 135 -13.48 -17.30 37.53
CA VAL A 135 -12.15 -17.68 37.04
C VAL A 135 -12.26 -18.50 35.75
N ALA A 136 -13.18 -19.44 35.65
CA ALA A 136 -13.40 -20.26 34.44
C ALA A 136 -13.90 -19.39 33.26
N LEU A 137 -14.85 -18.47 33.52
CA LEU A 137 -15.36 -17.56 32.47
C LEU A 137 -14.29 -16.56 31.99
N SER A 138 -13.47 -16.01 32.88
CA SER A 138 -12.37 -15.13 32.56
C SER A 138 -11.29 -15.86 31.77
N GLY A 139 -10.94 -17.09 32.13
CA GLY A 139 -10.01 -17.94 31.40
C GLY A 139 -10.52 -18.26 29.97
N TRP A 140 -11.80 -18.62 29.87
CA TRP A 140 -12.43 -18.88 28.56
C TRP A 140 -12.45 -17.61 27.68
N PHE A 141 -12.79 -16.44 28.23
CA PHE A 141 -12.76 -15.16 27.52
C PHE A 141 -11.37 -14.85 26.98
N LEU A 142 -10.35 -15.03 27.79
CA LEU A 142 -8.95 -14.76 27.44
C LEU A 142 -8.46 -15.70 26.35
N LEU A 143 -8.84 -16.98 26.39
CA LEU A 143 -8.49 -17.98 25.39
C LEU A 143 -9.15 -17.67 24.03
N VAL A 144 -10.42 -17.29 24.03
CA VAL A 144 -11.13 -16.91 22.80
C VAL A 144 -10.57 -15.60 22.23
N ALA A 145 -10.27 -14.61 23.07
CA ALA A 145 -9.65 -13.36 22.63
C ALA A 145 -8.27 -13.59 22.02
N ALA A 146 -7.43 -14.43 22.64
CA ALA A 146 -6.12 -14.78 22.13
C ALA A 146 -6.21 -15.54 20.78
N GLY A 147 -7.10 -16.53 20.68
CA GLY A 147 -7.33 -17.26 19.43
C GLY A 147 -7.76 -16.36 18.28
N THR A 148 -8.62 -15.42 18.55
CA THR A 148 -9.09 -14.43 17.59
C THR A 148 -7.99 -13.51 17.13
N PHE A 149 -7.19 -13.03 18.06
CA PHE A 149 -6.06 -12.19 17.74
C PHE A 149 -5.09 -12.89 16.78
N VAL A 150 -4.79 -14.16 17.03
CA VAL A 150 -3.93 -14.97 16.14
C VAL A 150 -4.54 -15.12 14.76
N VAL A 151 -5.84 -15.43 14.66
CA VAL A 151 -6.54 -15.57 13.37
C VAL A 151 -6.57 -14.24 12.62
N ALA A 152 -6.85 -13.12 13.31
CA ALA A 152 -6.87 -11.79 12.72
C ALA A 152 -5.49 -11.38 12.19
N LEU A 153 -4.42 -11.65 12.95
CA LEU A 153 -3.05 -11.42 12.48
C LEU A 153 -2.73 -12.27 11.26
N TRP A 154 -3.00 -13.57 11.31
CA TRP A 154 -2.74 -14.48 10.20
C TRP A 154 -3.47 -14.04 8.92
N PHE A 155 -4.75 -13.70 9.02
CA PHE A 155 -5.55 -13.20 7.91
C PHE A 155 -5.01 -11.87 7.36
N SER A 156 -4.65 -10.95 8.25
CA SER A 156 -4.05 -9.66 7.88
C SER A 156 -2.74 -9.83 7.11
N PHE A 157 -1.84 -10.67 7.58
CA PHE A 157 -0.58 -10.97 6.89
C PHE A 157 -0.82 -11.60 5.53
N ARG A 158 -1.78 -12.51 5.43
CA ARG A 158 -2.08 -13.21 4.17
C ARG A 158 -2.68 -12.27 3.11
N VAL A 159 -3.64 -11.44 3.47
CA VAL A 159 -4.29 -10.51 2.54
C VAL A 159 -3.32 -9.40 2.10
N THR A 160 -2.56 -8.86 3.03
CA THR A 160 -1.71 -7.70 2.72
C THR A 160 -0.47 -8.08 1.92
N ARG A 161 0.04 -9.29 2.04
CA ARG A 161 1.17 -9.77 1.22
C ARG A 161 0.83 -9.75 -0.28
N HIS A 162 -0.42 -9.98 -0.64
CA HIS A 162 -0.88 -9.97 -2.03
C HIS A 162 -1.13 -8.54 -2.53
N LEU A 163 -1.66 -7.64 -1.68
CA LEU A 163 -1.83 -6.23 -2.02
C LEU A 163 -0.50 -5.50 -2.24
N ALA A 164 0.51 -5.80 -1.43
CA ALA A 164 1.85 -5.24 -1.61
C ALA A 164 2.52 -5.67 -2.94
N ALA A 165 2.17 -6.83 -3.48
CA ALA A 165 2.61 -7.25 -4.80
C ALA A 165 1.95 -6.43 -5.92
N LEU A 166 0.65 -6.10 -5.78
CA LEU A 166 -0.08 -5.24 -6.73
C LEU A 166 0.42 -3.79 -6.70
N GLU A 167 0.72 -3.25 -5.51
CA GLU A 167 1.26 -1.89 -5.36
C GLU A 167 2.64 -1.75 -6.01
N ARG A 168 3.53 -2.73 -5.83
CA ARG A 168 4.84 -2.74 -6.51
C ARG A 168 4.73 -2.76 -8.02
N LEU A 169 3.76 -3.49 -8.56
CA LEU A 169 3.52 -3.52 -10.00
C LEU A 169 2.99 -2.20 -10.53
N ALA A 170 2.07 -1.55 -9.83
CA ALA A 170 1.55 -0.25 -10.25
C ALA A 170 2.67 0.81 -10.35
N VAL A 171 3.63 0.75 -9.45
CA VAL A 171 4.82 1.64 -9.47
C VAL A 171 5.81 1.22 -10.58
N THR A 172 5.94 -0.08 -10.87
CA THR A 172 6.90 -0.58 -11.88
C THR A 172 6.38 -0.40 -13.30
N ILE A 173 5.07 -0.24 -13.51
CA ILE A 173 4.47 0.02 -14.84
C ILE A 173 4.92 1.37 -15.39
N ASP A 174 5.22 2.34 -14.54
CA ASP A 174 5.61 3.70 -14.96
C ASP A 174 7.09 3.77 -15.40
N THR A 175 7.95 2.90 -14.89
CA THR A 175 9.40 2.93 -15.15
C THR A 175 9.90 1.82 -16.06
N ASP A 176 9.25 0.65 -16.03
CA ASP A 176 9.77 -0.54 -16.70
C ASP A 176 8.65 -1.34 -17.39
N CYS A 177 8.45 -1.24 -18.71
CA CYS A 177 7.49 -2.10 -19.45
C CYS A 177 7.68 -3.63 -19.31
N VAL A 178 8.56 -4.13 -18.46
CA VAL A 178 8.64 -5.55 -18.06
C VAL A 178 7.95 -5.74 -16.73
N VAL A 179 6.64 -5.83 -16.77
CA VAL A 179 5.87 -6.25 -15.60
C VAL A 179 6.13 -7.75 -15.39
N PRO A 180 6.74 -8.15 -14.26
CA PRO A 180 6.89 -9.56 -13.97
C PRO A 180 5.50 -10.18 -13.85
N GLN A 181 5.33 -11.39 -14.41
CA GLN A 181 4.04 -12.08 -14.30
C GLN A 181 3.68 -12.28 -12.83
N LEU A 182 2.49 -11.84 -12.47
CA LEU A 182 1.94 -12.08 -11.14
C LEU A 182 1.71 -13.56 -10.92
N PRO A 183 2.13 -14.11 -9.78
CA PRO A 183 1.81 -15.49 -9.46
C PRO A 183 0.28 -15.65 -9.32
N GLU A 184 -0.31 -16.51 -10.13
CA GLU A 184 -1.73 -16.86 -10.07
C GLU A 184 -1.99 -17.84 -8.90
N SER A 185 -1.64 -17.44 -7.68
CA SER A 185 -1.78 -18.23 -6.46
C SER A 185 -2.62 -17.49 -5.41
N GLY A 186 -3.37 -18.23 -4.59
CA GLY A 186 -4.19 -17.65 -3.53
C GLY A 186 -5.69 -17.85 -3.72
N PRO A 187 -6.54 -17.09 -2.99
CA PRO A 187 -7.99 -17.10 -3.13
C PRO A 187 -8.46 -16.81 -4.56
N ALA A 188 -9.66 -17.29 -4.90
CA ALA A 188 -10.21 -17.23 -6.26
C ALA A 188 -10.26 -15.81 -6.82
N GLU A 189 -10.61 -14.83 -5.99
CA GLU A 189 -10.72 -13.41 -6.35
C GLU A 189 -9.34 -12.82 -6.69
N LEU A 190 -8.32 -13.12 -5.90
CA LEU A 190 -6.96 -12.65 -6.14
C LEU A 190 -6.35 -13.29 -7.38
N LYS A 191 -6.62 -14.60 -7.60
CA LYS A 191 -6.21 -15.31 -8.81
C LYS A 191 -6.86 -14.72 -10.07
N ALA A 192 -8.16 -14.38 -10.01
CA ALA A 192 -8.85 -13.72 -11.11
C ALA A 192 -8.26 -12.33 -11.41
N THR A 193 -7.96 -11.55 -10.39
CA THR A 193 -7.33 -10.22 -10.53
C THR A 193 -5.91 -10.32 -11.12
N ALA A 194 -5.09 -11.26 -10.61
CA ALA A 194 -3.74 -11.50 -11.15
C ALA A 194 -3.78 -11.89 -12.63
N ARG A 195 -4.71 -12.78 -13.00
CA ARG A 195 -4.90 -13.20 -14.39
C ARG A 195 -5.38 -12.06 -15.29
N ALA A 196 -6.32 -11.24 -14.82
CA ALA A 196 -6.78 -10.06 -15.56
C ALA A 196 -5.64 -9.07 -15.80
N LEU A 197 -4.81 -8.80 -14.78
CA LEU A 197 -3.65 -7.93 -14.90
C LEU A 197 -2.59 -8.50 -15.85
N ASN A 198 -2.24 -9.79 -15.72
CA ASN A 198 -1.32 -10.47 -16.64
C ASN A 198 -1.80 -10.40 -18.08
N THR A 199 -3.12 -10.58 -18.29
CA THR A 199 -3.72 -10.47 -19.64
C THR A 199 -3.65 -9.05 -20.17
N MET A 200 -3.91 -8.05 -19.33
CA MET A 200 -3.83 -6.63 -19.73
C MET A 200 -2.41 -6.24 -20.10
N THR A 201 -1.41 -6.61 -19.28
CA THR A 201 0.00 -6.34 -19.58
C THR A 201 0.49 -7.05 -20.84
N ALA A 202 0.06 -8.29 -21.07
CA ALA A 202 0.37 -9.01 -22.32
C ALA A 202 -0.24 -8.32 -23.55
N ARG A 203 -1.47 -7.80 -23.45
CA ARG A 203 -2.11 -7.04 -24.53
C ARG A 203 -1.40 -5.72 -24.81
N LEU A 204 -1.04 -4.97 -23.75
CA LEU A 204 -0.28 -3.71 -23.89
C LEU A 204 1.06 -3.95 -24.58
N ARG A 205 1.78 -4.99 -24.16
CA ARG A 205 3.05 -5.37 -24.77
C ARG A 205 2.89 -5.76 -26.26
N SER A 206 1.90 -6.60 -26.57
CA SER A 206 1.61 -6.99 -27.94
C SER A 206 1.21 -5.79 -28.83
N ALA A 207 0.45 -4.84 -28.29
CA ALA A 207 0.10 -3.61 -29.00
C ALA A 207 1.32 -2.73 -29.28
N ALA A 208 2.23 -2.58 -28.29
CA ALA A 208 3.48 -1.85 -28.46
C ALA A 208 4.39 -2.51 -29.51
N GLU A 209 4.56 -3.85 -29.44
CA GLU A 209 5.33 -4.60 -30.44
C GLU A 209 4.71 -4.53 -31.84
N SER A 210 3.38 -4.52 -31.94
CA SER A 210 2.68 -4.37 -33.22
C SER A 210 2.89 -2.98 -33.81
N ARG A 211 2.78 -1.92 -32.97
CA ARG A 211 3.05 -0.54 -33.37
C ARG A 211 4.48 -0.40 -33.90
N MET A 212 5.46 -1.03 -33.23
CA MET A 212 6.86 -1.02 -33.69
C MET A 212 7.02 -1.68 -35.05
N ARG A 213 6.42 -2.88 -35.25
CA ARG A 213 6.49 -3.58 -36.53
C ARG A 213 5.89 -2.74 -37.67
N LEU A 214 4.75 -2.08 -37.43
CA LEU A 214 4.10 -1.21 -38.40
C LEU A 214 5.00 -0.02 -38.80
N VAL A 215 5.62 0.64 -37.82
CA VAL A 215 6.51 1.78 -38.10
C VAL A 215 7.79 1.34 -38.80
N ALA A 216 8.38 0.21 -38.43
CA ALA A 216 9.55 -0.34 -39.10
C ALA A 216 9.23 -0.73 -40.55
N ALA A 217 8.08 -1.35 -40.80
CA ALA A 217 7.62 -1.69 -42.17
C ALA A 217 7.35 -0.42 -42.98
N ALA A 218 6.65 0.56 -42.44
CA ALA A 218 6.37 1.84 -43.10
C ALA A 218 7.67 2.57 -43.47
N GLY A 219 8.67 2.55 -42.56
CA GLY A 219 9.97 3.15 -42.85
C GLY A 219 10.70 2.48 -44.04
N HIS A 220 10.65 1.15 -44.10
CA HIS A 220 11.21 0.42 -45.26
C HIS A 220 10.46 0.75 -46.54
N ASP A 221 9.14 0.80 -46.48
CA ASP A 221 8.29 1.06 -47.64
C ASP A 221 8.40 2.52 -48.16
N LEU A 222 8.69 3.47 -47.24
CA LEU A 222 8.99 4.87 -47.61
C LEU A 222 10.37 5.02 -48.25
N ARG A 223 11.37 4.26 -47.82
CA ARG A 223 12.73 4.36 -48.36
C ARG A 223 12.80 4.01 -49.84
N THR A 224 12.02 3.04 -50.30
CA THR A 224 11.98 2.61 -51.70
C THR A 224 11.54 3.73 -52.69
N PRO A 225 10.41 4.44 -52.48
CA PRO A 225 10.02 5.57 -53.30
C PRO A 225 10.99 6.75 -53.18
N LEU A 226 11.52 7.05 -52.00
CA LEU A 226 12.53 8.10 -51.79
C LEU A 226 13.78 7.83 -52.64
N THR A 227 14.29 6.59 -52.64
CA THR A 227 15.43 6.20 -53.47
C THR A 227 15.14 6.38 -54.96
N ARG A 228 13.93 6.01 -55.40
CA ARG A 228 13.52 6.24 -56.80
C ARG A 228 13.43 7.72 -57.17
N MET A 229 12.91 8.55 -56.26
CA MET A 229 12.85 10.00 -56.46
C MET A 229 14.26 10.61 -56.51
N ARG A 230 15.16 10.14 -55.63
CA ARG A 230 16.58 10.56 -55.63
C ARG A 230 17.26 10.25 -56.96
N LEU A 231 17.08 9.04 -57.49
CA LEU A 231 17.59 8.66 -58.82
C LEU A 231 17.02 9.52 -59.94
N ARG A 232 15.73 9.90 -59.84
CA ARG A 232 15.14 10.81 -60.87
C ARG A 232 15.66 12.24 -60.73
N ALA A 233 15.88 12.71 -59.49
CA ALA A 233 16.44 14.04 -59.25
C ALA A 233 17.88 14.19 -59.79
N GLU A 234 18.63 13.07 -59.90
CA GLU A 234 19.98 13.08 -60.52
C GLU A 234 19.96 13.45 -62.01
N PHE A 235 18.84 13.30 -62.70
CA PHE A 235 18.65 13.67 -64.10
C PHE A 235 18.16 15.11 -64.30
N LEU A 236 17.95 15.87 -63.19
CA LEU A 236 17.63 17.30 -63.24
C LEU A 236 18.92 18.12 -63.42
N ASP A 237 18.84 19.30 -64.03
CA ASP A 237 19.96 20.20 -64.17
C ASP A 237 19.90 21.40 -63.18
N GLY A 238 21.08 21.93 -62.84
CA GLY A 238 21.21 23.19 -62.14
C GLY A 238 20.69 23.24 -60.69
N GLU A 239 20.05 24.36 -60.34
CA GLU A 239 19.55 24.63 -58.97
C GLU A 239 18.39 23.69 -58.55
N ASP A 240 17.57 23.27 -59.50
CA ASP A 240 16.46 22.36 -59.24
C ASP A 240 16.93 21.00 -58.72
N ARG A 241 18.03 20.46 -59.24
CA ARG A 241 18.64 19.23 -58.77
C ARG A 241 19.05 19.37 -57.30
N ALA A 242 19.77 20.43 -56.95
CA ALA A 242 20.24 20.64 -55.58
C ALA A 242 19.09 20.78 -54.61
N MET A 243 18.03 21.47 -54.99
CA MET A 243 16.83 21.65 -54.17
C MET A 243 16.07 20.33 -53.92
N TRP A 244 15.83 19.55 -55.01
CA TRP A 244 15.17 18.25 -54.90
C TRP A 244 15.96 17.25 -54.05
N LEU A 245 17.28 17.18 -54.20
CA LEU A 245 18.13 16.29 -53.42
C LEU A 245 18.13 16.68 -51.93
N SER A 246 18.13 17.98 -51.63
CA SER A 246 18.02 18.49 -50.27
C SER A 246 16.67 18.13 -49.61
N ASP A 247 15.56 18.30 -50.34
CA ASP A 247 14.21 17.96 -49.81
C ASP A 247 14.06 16.45 -49.58
N LEU A 248 14.62 15.61 -50.45
CA LEU A 248 14.63 14.16 -50.32
C LEU A 248 15.50 13.70 -49.15
N GLU A 249 16.62 14.38 -48.90
CA GLU A 249 17.47 14.10 -47.75
C GLU A 249 16.76 14.47 -46.42
N GLU A 250 16.03 15.60 -46.38
CA GLU A 250 15.20 15.97 -45.23
C GLU A 250 14.10 14.92 -44.98
N LEU A 251 13.41 14.44 -45.97
CA LEU A 251 12.39 13.40 -45.87
C LEU A 251 12.97 12.06 -45.36
N ASP A 252 14.15 11.68 -45.81
CA ASP A 252 14.83 10.45 -45.35
C ASP A 252 15.22 10.57 -43.88
N GLN A 253 15.75 11.72 -43.45
CA GLN A 253 16.07 12.02 -42.05
C GLN A 253 14.83 12.03 -41.16
N ILE A 254 13.70 12.57 -41.62
CA ILE A 254 12.44 12.55 -40.92
C ILE A 254 11.96 11.10 -40.68
N ALA A 255 11.97 10.28 -41.76
CA ALA A 255 11.56 8.88 -41.69
C ALA A 255 12.46 8.08 -40.76
N ASP A 256 13.77 8.20 -40.87
CA ASP A 256 14.72 7.51 -40.00
C ASP A 256 14.57 7.93 -38.53
N SER A 257 14.40 9.23 -38.25
CA SER A 257 14.20 9.75 -36.91
C SER A 257 12.88 9.28 -36.25
N ALA A 258 11.79 9.20 -37.06
CA ALA A 258 10.51 8.67 -36.57
C ALA A 258 10.58 7.18 -36.24
N ILE A 259 11.28 6.39 -37.05
CA ILE A 259 11.53 4.97 -36.79
C ILE A 259 12.36 4.80 -35.55
N GLN A 260 13.40 5.63 -35.35
CA GLN A 260 14.24 5.60 -34.18
C GLN A 260 13.45 5.93 -32.90
N LEU A 261 12.61 6.97 -32.91
CA LEU A 261 11.79 7.32 -31.76
C LEU A 261 10.94 6.13 -31.29
N VAL A 262 10.26 5.46 -32.21
CA VAL A 262 9.44 4.29 -31.89
C VAL A 262 10.28 3.08 -31.44
N ARG A 263 11.48 2.91 -31.96
CA ARG A 263 12.41 1.88 -31.49
C ARG A 263 12.87 2.16 -30.06
N GLU A 264 13.22 3.39 -29.74
CA GLU A 264 13.62 3.78 -28.40
C GLU A 264 12.47 3.57 -27.40
N GLU A 265 11.21 3.84 -27.75
CA GLU A 265 10.05 3.57 -26.90
C GLU A 265 9.89 2.09 -26.52
N THR A 266 10.48 1.15 -27.25
CA THR A 266 10.17 -0.29 -27.12
C THR A 266 11.35 -1.19 -26.85
N GLN A 267 12.59 -0.77 -27.12
CA GLN A 267 13.79 -1.58 -26.86
C GLN A 267 14.24 -1.48 -25.41
N LYS A 268 14.35 -2.64 -24.75
CA LYS A 268 14.96 -2.78 -23.41
C LYS A 268 16.31 -3.43 -23.55
N GLU A 269 17.34 -2.64 -23.54
CA GLU A 269 18.68 -3.12 -23.28
C GLU A 269 19.00 -2.92 -21.79
N LYS A 270 19.56 -3.94 -21.15
CA LYS A 270 20.02 -3.81 -19.74
C LYS A 270 21.16 -2.80 -19.72
N GLY A 271 21.03 -1.78 -18.89
CA GLY A 271 22.11 -0.83 -18.65
C GLY A 271 23.37 -1.54 -18.18
N GLN A 272 24.50 -1.16 -18.74
CA GLN A 272 25.84 -1.59 -18.32
C GLN A 272 26.64 -0.36 -17.89
N PRO A 273 27.70 -0.50 -17.09
CA PRO A 273 28.59 0.60 -16.78
C PRO A 273 29.21 1.18 -18.05
N VAL A 274 28.99 2.46 -18.32
CA VAL A 274 29.46 3.15 -19.52
C VAL A 274 30.22 4.42 -19.15
N ARG A 275 31.38 4.62 -19.72
CA ARG A 275 32.21 5.81 -19.58
C ARG A 275 31.67 6.93 -20.46
N VAL A 276 31.08 7.93 -19.83
CA VAL A 276 30.46 9.09 -20.49
C VAL A 276 31.48 9.93 -21.23
N ASP A 277 32.62 10.18 -20.61
CA ASP A 277 33.74 10.98 -21.16
C ASP A 277 34.30 10.37 -22.43
N GLU A 278 34.42 9.05 -22.52
CA GLU A 278 34.89 8.35 -23.70
C GLU A 278 33.91 8.51 -24.87
N ILE A 279 32.61 8.29 -24.63
CA ILE A 279 31.57 8.42 -25.65
C ILE A 279 31.47 9.87 -26.14
N VAL A 280 31.45 10.84 -25.22
CA VAL A 280 31.34 12.26 -25.61
C VAL A 280 32.56 12.70 -26.43
N SER A 281 33.78 12.24 -26.05
CA SER A 281 34.99 12.51 -26.77
C SER A 281 34.96 11.93 -28.18
N GLU A 282 34.50 10.70 -28.35
CA GLU A 282 34.37 10.03 -29.67
C GLU A 282 33.38 10.80 -30.57
N ILE A 283 32.21 11.18 -30.05
CA ILE A 283 31.22 11.95 -30.80
C ILE A 283 31.77 13.31 -31.21
N CYS A 284 32.51 14.00 -30.34
CA CYS A 284 33.12 15.27 -30.65
C CYS A 284 34.17 15.16 -31.80
N GLN A 285 34.98 14.09 -31.80
CA GLN A 285 35.93 13.81 -32.86
C GLN A 285 35.21 13.52 -34.20
N ASP A 286 34.16 12.70 -34.17
CA ASP A 286 33.36 12.43 -35.36
C ASP A 286 32.74 13.71 -35.94
N LEU A 287 32.13 14.56 -35.11
CA LEU A 287 31.50 15.81 -35.53
C LEU A 287 32.55 16.82 -36.09
N ALA A 288 33.74 16.85 -35.49
CA ALA A 288 34.83 17.69 -36.02
C ALA A 288 35.26 17.28 -37.42
N THR A 289 35.29 15.98 -37.78
CA THR A 289 35.58 15.52 -39.13
C THR A 289 34.51 15.97 -40.14
N MET A 290 33.27 16.16 -39.68
CA MET A 290 32.15 16.67 -40.47
C MET A 290 32.08 18.20 -40.54
N LYS A 291 33.17 18.89 -40.13
CA LYS A 291 33.25 20.38 -40.05
C LYS A 291 32.20 21.03 -39.14
N THR A 292 31.68 20.27 -38.17
CA THR A 292 30.74 20.79 -37.16
C THR A 292 31.55 21.36 -36.01
N SER A 293 31.29 22.63 -35.62
CA SER A 293 32.03 23.30 -34.57
C SER A 293 31.59 22.78 -33.19
N VAL A 294 32.42 21.91 -32.56
CA VAL A 294 32.21 21.39 -31.21
C VAL A 294 33.49 21.61 -30.40
N THR A 295 33.35 22.23 -29.23
CA THR A 295 34.47 22.55 -28.30
C THR A 295 34.24 21.86 -26.96
N ILE A 296 35.24 21.09 -26.53
CA ILE A 296 35.25 20.47 -25.20
C ILE A 296 35.81 21.48 -24.19
N LEU A 297 35.02 21.86 -23.20
CA LEU A 297 35.42 22.78 -22.13
C LEU A 297 36.02 22.04 -20.93
N LYS A 298 35.37 20.95 -20.52
CA LYS A 298 35.77 20.12 -19.37
C LYS A 298 35.38 18.67 -19.62
N MET A 299 36.27 17.74 -19.25
CA MET A 299 36.03 16.31 -19.40
C MET A 299 36.57 15.58 -18.20
N GLU A 300 35.69 15.10 -17.34
CA GLU A 300 36.00 14.25 -16.19
C GLU A 300 35.57 12.83 -16.45
N ALA A 301 36.31 11.86 -15.94
CA ALA A 301 35.97 10.45 -16.04
C ALA A 301 34.73 10.13 -15.17
N VAL A 302 33.62 9.82 -15.83
CA VAL A 302 32.34 9.52 -15.14
C VAL A 302 31.71 8.29 -15.75
N THR A 303 31.24 7.38 -14.89
CA THR A 303 30.56 6.14 -15.29
C THR A 303 29.09 6.22 -14.88
N ILE A 304 28.19 5.83 -15.79
CA ILE A 304 26.76 5.72 -15.56
C ILE A 304 26.24 4.34 -15.99
N SER A 305 25.04 3.97 -15.55
CA SER A 305 24.36 2.77 -16.06
C SER A 305 23.51 3.13 -17.28
N SER A 306 23.97 2.74 -18.46
CA SER A 306 23.27 3.01 -19.74
C SER A 306 23.69 1.98 -20.78
N THR A 307 23.23 2.13 -22.03
CA THR A 307 23.80 1.42 -23.17
C THR A 307 24.66 2.38 -23.99
N PRO A 308 25.84 1.97 -24.48
CA PRO A 308 26.71 2.85 -25.26
C PRO A 308 25.98 3.46 -26.46
N LEU A 309 25.21 2.66 -27.18
CA LEU A 309 24.50 3.11 -28.38
C LEU A 309 23.43 4.17 -28.06
N ALA A 310 22.64 3.96 -27.00
CA ALA A 310 21.60 4.92 -26.61
C ALA A 310 22.22 6.26 -26.14
N LEU A 311 23.26 6.21 -25.31
CA LEU A 311 23.95 7.40 -24.85
C LEU A 311 24.61 8.16 -25.99
N THR A 312 25.27 7.45 -26.93
CA THR A 312 25.85 8.04 -28.13
C THR A 312 24.78 8.79 -28.95
N ARG A 313 23.62 8.21 -29.14
CA ARG A 313 22.49 8.83 -29.87
C ARG A 313 21.95 10.07 -29.16
N ALA A 314 21.72 9.99 -27.82
CA ALA A 314 21.21 11.12 -27.06
C ALA A 314 22.17 12.31 -27.13
N VAL A 315 23.44 12.09 -26.82
CA VAL A 315 24.48 13.15 -26.83
C VAL A 315 24.68 13.70 -28.24
N ARG A 316 24.73 12.84 -29.26
CA ARG A 316 24.89 13.26 -30.65
C ARG A 316 23.74 14.15 -31.10
N ASN A 317 22.48 13.82 -30.78
CA ASN A 317 21.32 14.64 -31.11
C ASN A 317 21.41 16.03 -30.47
N LEU A 318 21.82 16.11 -29.21
CA LEU A 318 21.96 17.38 -28.50
C LEU A 318 23.13 18.22 -29.04
N LEU A 319 24.26 17.61 -29.33
CA LEU A 319 25.40 18.30 -29.93
C LEU A 319 25.10 18.82 -31.35
N ILE A 320 24.45 18.04 -32.19
CA ILE A 320 23.99 18.45 -33.52
C ILE A 320 22.99 19.61 -33.38
N ASN A 321 22.06 19.54 -32.45
CA ASN A 321 21.09 20.60 -32.16
C ASN A 321 21.81 21.91 -31.81
N ALA A 322 22.75 21.87 -30.85
CA ALA A 322 23.55 23.01 -30.44
C ALA A 322 24.37 23.61 -31.56
N ALA A 323 25.06 22.77 -32.29
CA ALA A 323 25.91 23.21 -33.43
C ALA A 323 25.07 23.82 -34.59
N THR A 324 23.93 23.22 -34.90
CA THR A 324 23.06 23.66 -36.01
C THR A 324 22.36 24.98 -35.69
N HIS A 325 21.85 25.11 -34.45
CA HIS A 325 21.06 26.28 -34.06
C HIS A 325 21.88 27.37 -33.36
N GLY A 326 23.00 27.01 -32.75
CA GLY A 326 23.86 27.93 -31.97
C GLY A 326 25.13 28.36 -32.70
N GLY A 327 25.43 27.81 -33.87
CA GLY A 327 26.68 28.11 -34.61
C GLY A 327 27.93 27.46 -34.00
N GLY A 328 27.77 26.67 -32.98
CA GLY A 328 28.80 25.87 -32.26
C GLY A 328 28.24 25.25 -31.01
N ALA A 329 28.83 24.17 -30.56
CA ALA A 329 28.49 23.49 -29.31
C ALA A 329 29.67 23.48 -28.34
N PHE A 330 29.43 23.79 -27.10
CA PHE A 330 30.40 23.71 -26.00
C PHE A 330 29.96 22.63 -25.02
N VAL A 331 30.77 21.58 -24.86
CA VAL A 331 30.40 20.45 -24.04
C VAL A 331 31.29 20.35 -22.80
N SER A 332 30.68 20.02 -21.67
CA SER A 332 31.37 19.66 -20.42
C SER A 332 30.76 18.43 -19.79
N VAL A 333 31.62 17.55 -19.29
CA VAL A 333 31.30 16.35 -18.53
C VAL A 333 31.96 16.46 -17.18
N GLY A 334 31.22 16.24 -16.10
CA GLY A 334 31.72 16.28 -14.74
C GLY A 334 30.85 15.53 -13.74
N LEU A 335 31.37 15.42 -12.54
CA LEU A 335 30.65 14.84 -11.40
C LEU A 335 30.26 15.95 -10.42
N GLN A 336 28.97 16.00 -10.06
CA GLN A 336 28.45 16.94 -9.06
C GLN A 336 27.53 16.19 -8.09
N ASN A 337 27.87 16.22 -6.78
CA ASN A 337 27.06 15.59 -5.72
C ASN A 337 26.67 14.12 -6.04
N SER A 338 27.60 13.31 -6.46
CA SER A 338 27.38 11.90 -6.87
C SER A 338 26.48 11.73 -8.09
N THR A 339 26.27 12.76 -8.89
CA THR A 339 25.56 12.71 -10.16
C THR A 339 26.49 13.04 -11.31
N ALA A 340 26.36 12.30 -12.40
CA ALA A 340 27.02 12.62 -13.66
C ALA A 340 26.29 13.77 -14.32
N LEU A 341 27.01 14.81 -14.69
CA LEU A 341 26.48 16.01 -15.34
C LEU A 341 27.12 16.17 -16.71
N ILE A 342 26.28 16.18 -17.75
CA ILE A 342 26.68 16.54 -19.10
C ILE A 342 26.01 17.88 -19.42
N THR A 343 26.77 18.89 -19.76
CA THR A 343 26.23 20.20 -20.15
C THR A 343 26.68 20.51 -21.58
N ILE A 344 25.71 20.85 -22.42
CA ILE A 344 25.93 21.25 -23.81
C ILE A 344 25.36 22.65 -23.97
N ASP A 345 26.21 23.60 -24.20
CA ASP A 345 25.89 25.01 -24.36
C ASP A 345 26.04 25.42 -25.82
N ASP A 346 25.19 26.33 -26.28
CA ASP A 346 25.31 26.99 -27.55
C ASP A 346 25.22 28.53 -27.44
N GLU A 347 25.46 29.24 -28.55
CA GLU A 347 25.36 30.71 -28.63
C GLU A 347 24.23 31.16 -29.55
N GLY A 348 23.23 30.30 -29.74
CA GLY A 348 22.07 30.57 -30.55
C GLY A 348 21.08 31.58 -29.99
N PRO A 349 19.92 31.73 -30.60
CA PRO A 349 18.89 32.67 -30.12
C PRO A 349 18.15 32.17 -28.85
N GLY A 350 18.40 30.93 -28.42
CA GLY A 350 17.61 30.29 -27.36
C GLY A 350 16.22 29.87 -27.85
N ILE A 351 15.36 29.52 -26.88
CA ILE A 351 13.97 29.11 -27.10
C ILE A 351 13.05 30.09 -26.37
N PRO A 352 12.02 30.66 -27.03
CA PRO A 352 11.06 31.52 -26.36
C PRO A 352 10.41 30.82 -25.15
N GLU A 353 10.20 31.50 -24.03
CA GLU A 353 9.67 30.89 -22.78
C GLU A 353 8.34 30.14 -23.01
N GLN A 354 7.47 30.71 -23.84
CA GLN A 354 6.18 30.10 -24.20
C GLN A 354 6.32 28.77 -24.95
N SER A 355 7.47 28.52 -25.58
CA SER A 355 7.77 27.33 -26.37
C SER A 355 8.67 26.33 -25.65
N MET A 356 9.20 26.69 -24.47
CA MET A 356 10.17 25.87 -23.75
C MET A 356 9.59 24.52 -23.33
N SER A 357 8.36 24.50 -22.83
CA SER A 357 7.66 23.26 -22.45
C SER A 357 7.39 22.32 -23.64
N ARG A 358 7.22 22.89 -24.83
CA ARG A 358 6.92 22.18 -26.06
C ARG A 358 8.16 21.75 -26.83
N ALA A 359 9.35 22.22 -26.43
CA ALA A 359 10.61 21.94 -27.13
C ALA A 359 10.92 20.43 -27.25
N PHE A 360 10.35 19.61 -26.36
CA PHE A 360 10.48 18.16 -26.38
C PHE A 360 9.35 17.43 -27.12
N GLU A 361 8.32 18.15 -27.61
CA GLU A 361 7.27 17.53 -28.41
C GLU A 361 7.84 17.07 -29.75
N PRO A 362 7.56 15.84 -30.20
CA PRO A 362 7.97 15.38 -31.53
C PRO A 362 7.48 16.31 -32.63
N PHE A 363 8.34 16.60 -33.62
CA PHE A 363 8.07 17.49 -34.75
C PHE A 363 7.89 18.97 -34.40
N PHE A 364 8.07 19.36 -33.13
CA PHE A 364 7.97 20.77 -32.75
C PHE A 364 9.18 21.57 -33.23
N ARG A 365 8.91 22.73 -33.81
CA ARG A 365 9.92 23.73 -34.23
C ARG A 365 9.48 25.13 -33.83
N VAL A 366 10.39 25.92 -33.27
CA VAL A 366 10.11 27.30 -32.82
C VAL A 366 9.76 28.23 -33.97
N ASP A 367 10.36 28.04 -35.17
CA ASP A 367 10.11 28.87 -36.33
C ASP A 367 9.91 28.00 -37.58
N PRO A 368 8.63 27.71 -37.95
CA PRO A 368 8.31 26.91 -39.15
C PRO A 368 8.67 27.62 -40.46
N ALA A 369 8.82 28.93 -40.46
CA ALA A 369 9.03 29.73 -41.69
C ALA A 369 10.50 29.76 -42.13
N ARG A 370 11.44 29.41 -41.29
CA ARG A 370 12.87 29.28 -41.66
C ARG A 370 13.22 28.00 -42.44
N ARG A 371 12.37 27.63 -43.39
CA ARG A 371 12.49 26.37 -44.18
C ARG A 371 13.77 26.23 -45.02
N LYS A 372 14.48 27.32 -45.29
CA LYS A 372 15.55 27.30 -46.30
C LYS A 372 16.98 27.16 -45.78
N SER A 373 17.26 27.14 -44.48
CA SER A 373 18.67 27.21 -44.04
C SER A 373 19.13 26.19 -43.01
N ARG A 374 18.25 25.33 -42.42
CA ARG A 374 18.69 24.41 -41.36
C ARG A 374 17.91 23.09 -41.43
N LEU A 375 18.63 21.99 -41.73
CA LEU A 375 18.15 20.61 -41.69
C LEU A 375 17.74 20.23 -40.26
N GLY A 376 16.60 19.56 -40.12
CA GLY A 376 16.21 18.93 -38.84
C GLY A 376 14.72 18.66 -38.73
N ALA A 377 14.35 17.40 -38.48
CA ALA A 377 12.96 16.92 -38.38
C ALA A 377 12.20 17.41 -37.12
N GLY A 378 12.84 18.12 -36.21
CA GLY A 378 12.24 18.46 -34.91
C GLY A 378 12.07 17.24 -33.95
N LEU A 379 12.83 16.18 -34.18
CA LEU A 379 12.78 14.95 -33.38
C LEU A 379 13.97 14.77 -32.43
N GLY A 380 15.08 15.46 -32.67
CA GLY A 380 16.32 15.25 -31.93
C GLY A 380 16.22 15.46 -30.44
N LEU A 381 15.53 16.53 -29.97
CA LEU A 381 15.30 16.79 -28.54
C LEU A 381 14.35 15.76 -27.92
N ALA A 382 13.31 15.35 -28.63
CA ALA A 382 12.36 14.32 -28.20
C ALA A 382 13.06 12.96 -28.00
N ILE A 383 13.86 12.55 -28.98
CA ILE A 383 14.65 11.30 -28.92
C ILE A 383 15.65 11.36 -27.77
N ALA A 384 16.38 12.47 -27.61
CA ALA A 384 17.35 12.61 -26.53
C ALA A 384 16.68 12.54 -25.15
N LYS A 385 15.54 13.18 -24.96
CA LYS A 385 14.77 13.15 -23.72
C LYS A 385 14.30 11.74 -23.40
N GLU A 386 13.69 11.05 -24.36
CA GLU A 386 13.21 9.67 -24.20
C GLU A 386 14.34 8.71 -23.78
N ILE A 387 15.50 8.82 -24.42
CA ILE A 387 16.66 8.01 -24.07
C ILE A 387 17.16 8.32 -22.66
N VAL A 388 17.31 9.59 -22.31
CA VAL A 388 17.83 10.02 -21.01
C VAL A 388 16.91 9.58 -19.88
N GLU A 389 15.60 9.82 -19.99
CA GLU A 389 14.61 9.47 -18.97
C GLU A 389 14.50 7.94 -18.79
N ARG A 390 14.55 7.19 -19.88
CA ARG A 390 14.54 5.72 -19.85
C ARG A 390 15.73 5.11 -19.10
N HIS A 391 16.88 5.77 -19.18
CA HIS A 391 18.09 5.32 -18.48
C HIS A 391 18.22 5.96 -17.07
N GLY A 392 17.11 6.51 -16.52
CA GLY A 392 17.05 7.05 -15.18
C GLY A 392 17.74 8.42 -15.00
N GLY A 393 17.96 9.12 -16.11
CA GLY A 393 18.47 10.50 -16.11
C GLY A 393 17.37 11.53 -16.27
N GLU A 394 17.77 12.81 -16.24
CA GLU A 394 16.90 13.96 -16.47
C GLU A 394 17.53 14.89 -17.51
N LEU A 395 16.76 15.33 -18.50
CA LEU A 395 17.18 16.31 -19.50
C LEU A 395 16.42 17.62 -19.31
N THR A 396 17.13 18.70 -19.08
CA THR A 396 16.57 20.05 -18.91
C THR A 396 17.15 21.03 -19.92
N LEU A 397 16.34 22.04 -20.29
CA LEU A 397 16.72 23.14 -21.18
C LEU A 397 16.63 24.44 -20.42
N GLN A 398 17.60 25.32 -20.64
CA GLN A 398 17.65 26.66 -20.04
C GLN A 398 18.26 27.67 -21.02
N ASN A 399 17.61 28.83 -21.19
CA ASN A 399 18.22 29.92 -21.94
C ASN A 399 19.42 30.49 -21.18
N ARG A 400 20.48 30.80 -21.89
CA ARG A 400 21.69 31.44 -21.37
C ARG A 400 21.62 32.97 -21.54
N SER A 401 22.26 33.67 -20.64
CA SER A 401 22.47 35.14 -20.77
C SER A 401 23.88 35.40 -21.30
N PRO A 402 24.10 36.31 -22.26
CA PRO A 402 23.08 37.14 -22.91
C PRO A 402 22.30 36.42 -24.03
N ARG A 403 22.75 35.28 -24.50
CA ARG A 403 22.08 34.45 -25.54
C ARG A 403 22.58 33.02 -25.50
N GLY A 404 21.85 32.08 -26.12
CA GLY A 404 22.18 30.67 -26.24
C GLY A 404 21.20 29.79 -25.47
N LEU A 405 21.34 28.49 -25.69
CA LEU A 405 20.61 27.45 -25.00
C LEU A 405 21.61 26.57 -24.25
N ARG A 406 21.26 26.22 -23.01
CA ARG A 406 21.93 25.19 -22.21
C ARG A 406 21.05 23.96 -22.17
N GLN A 407 21.61 22.84 -22.62
CA GLN A 407 21.02 21.50 -22.52
C GLN A 407 21.79 20.74 -21.45
N LYS A 408 21.10 20.37 -20.37
CA LYS A 408 21.71 19.74 -19.20
C LYS A 408 21.13 18.36 -19.01
N ILE A 409 22.01 17.34 -19.01
CA ILE A 409 21.67 15.96 -18.69
C ILE A 409 22.26 15.62 -17.33
N VAL A 410 21.46 15.00 -16.49
CA VAL A 410 21.84 14.50 -15.15
C VAL A 410 21.56 13.02 -15.07
N PHE A 411 22.57 12.21 -14.68
CA PHE A 411 22.37 10.79 -14.40
C PHE A 411 22.87 10.47 -12.98
N PRO A 412 22.28 9.47 -12.29
CA PRO A 412 22.91 8.88 -11.12
C PRO A 412 24.27 8.30 -11.50
N ALA A 413 25.35 8.70 -10.83
CA ALA A 413 26.65 8.15 -11.10
C ALA A 413 26.75 6.73 -10.50
N CYS A 414 27.30 5.78 -11.28
CA CYS A 414 27.68 4.48 -10.77
C CYS A 414 29.13 4.58 -10.29
N PHE A 415 29.33 4.44 -8.98
CA PHE A 415 30.66 4.22 -8.43
C PHE A 415 31.04 2.77 -8.70
N ALA A 416 32.13 2.54 -9.44
CA ALA A 416 32.68 1.22 -9.70
C ALA A 416 33.36 0.67 -8.46
#